data_becaa0503efc58b1247b52105c9f6260
#
_entry.id   becaa0503efc58b1247b52105c9f6260
#
_cell.length_a   1.000
_cell.length_b   1.000
_cell.length_c   1.000
_cell.angle_alpha   90.00
_cell.angle_beta   90.00
_cell.angle_gamma   90.00
#
_symmetry.space_group_name_H-M   'P 1'
#
loop_
_entity.id
_entity.type
_entity.pdbx_description
1 polymer ?
#
loop_
_entity_poly.entity_id
_entity_poly.type
_entity_poly.pdbx_seq_one_letter_code
_entity_poly.pdbx_strand_id
1 'polypeptide(L)'
;MPHPSIASPTNAPAAPSTHAALWGRALRISAWLSFLAQTIIIGTGGAVRLTGSGLGCSEWPLCTPESLVPIYADQGIHGLIEFGNRVMTGVVGIIALAVLLLVLARVGGRGLVFSALRFAASGIVAAGIVFGLVSLFSLPATPFAMGALLVTVIAAMVRSVRLSSERRDLVVLAWIVLVGVVAQALVGGITVLTGLNPFIVGFHYVSSLLLVCVTAAFLVRLYAAVGPRVSAVPTWFAILSHVTGLALAVTILFGVLTTGSGPHSGDADVFRHGFDATILAHVHSWPGYILAALVAALTISAWALRLEPRKWLLVLVLAIVVQVGVGIWQAREGLPPLLVGIHMVLASLSAATYTVVVLHLKKPVAAQD
;
A
#
# COMPACT_ATOMS: atom_id res chain seq x y z
N MET A 1 -37.14 4.93 66.85
CA MET A 1 -37.05 4.16 65.62
C MET A 1 -35.99 4.82 64.76
N PRO A 2 -34.84 4.17 64.48
CA PRO A 2 -33.82 4.72 63.60
C PRO A 2 -34.14 4.42 62.14
N HIS A 3 -34.02 5.44 61.28
CA HIS A 3 -34.16 5.33 59.82
C HIS A 3 -33.00 4.52 59.21
N PRO A 4 -33.21 3.63 58.26
CA PRO A 4 -32.16 2.96 57.53
C PRO A 4 -31.48 3.91 56.55
N SER A 5 -30.16 4.04 56.66
CA SER A 5 -29.30 4.76 55.71
C SER A 5 -29.27 3.98 54.41
N ILE A 6 -29.72 4.60 53.30
CA ILE A 6 -29.59 4.06 51.93
C ILE A 6 -28.15 4.35 51.49
N ALA A 7 -27.35 3.28 51.39
CA ALA A 7 -26.01 3.36 50.79
C ALA A 7 -26.15 3.68 49.28
N SER A 8 -25.53 4.78 48.86
CA SER A 8 -25.41 5.16 47.46
C SER A 8 -24.59 4.12 46.70
N PRO A 9 -24.96 3.75 45.47
CA PRO A 9 -24.15 2.83 44.67
C PRO A 9 -22.81 3.48 44.34
N THR A 10 -21.73 2.80 44.74
CA THR A 10 -20.37 3.16 44.37
C THR A 10 -20.23 3.07 42.84
N ASN A 11 -20.10 4.22 42.17
CA ASN A 11 -19.68 4.32 40.78
C ASN A 11 -18.24 3.81 40.67
N ALA A 12 -18.07 2.54 40.35
CA ALA A 12 -16.79 2.02 39.90
C ALA A 12 -16.43 2.73 38.57
N PRO A 13 -15.22 3.27 38.43
CA PRO A 13 -14.82 3.89 37.15
C PRO A 13 -14.87 2.84 36.05
N ALA A 14 -15.65 3.11 34.99
CA ALA A 14 -15.70 2.28 33.81
C ALA A 14 -14.28 2.14 33.25
N ALA A 15 -13.79 0.90 33.13
CA ALA A 15 -12.50 0.62 32.53
C ALA A 15 -12.43 1.29 31.14
N PRO A 16 -11.34 1.98 30.78
CA PRO A 16 -11.22 2.64 29.50
C PRO A 16 -11.42 1.61 28.39
N SER A 17 -12.55 1.74 27.66
CA SER A 17 -12.81 0.93 26.48
C SER A 17 -11.71 1.24 25.48
N THR A 18 -10.81 0.29 25.25
CA THR A 18 -9.81 0.45 24.19
C THR A 18 -10.59 0.61 22.88
N HIS A 19 -10.42 1.73 22.17
CA HIS A 19 -11.11 2.02 20.90
C HIS A 19 -11.01 0.86 19.89
N ALA A 20 -9.97 0.01 20.04
CA ALA A 20 -9.80 -1.22 19.28
C ALA A 20 -10.89 -2.27 19.53
N ALA A 21 -11.53 -2.32 20.71
CA ALA A 21 -12.61 -3.27 21.01
C ALA A 21 -13.88 -2.98 20.20
N LEU A 22 -14.12 -1.73 19.79
CA LEU A 22 -15.28 -1.31 19.02
C LEU A 22 -15.31 -1.90 17.60
N TRP A 23 -14.14 -2.23 17.01
CA TRP A 23 -14.02 -2.65 15.61
C TRP A 23 -14.19 -4.14 15.35
N GLY A 24 -14.27 -4.96 16.38
CA GLY A 24 -14.38 -6.40 16.26
C GLY A 24 -13.07 -7.08 15.77
N ARG A 25 -12.91 -8.34 16.16
CA ARG A 25 -11.70 -9.12 15.86
C ARG A 25 -11.45 -9.29 14.35
N ALA A 26 -12.53 -9.54 13.58
CA ALA A 26 -12.43 -9.77 12.14
C ALA A 26 -11.80 -8.60 11.40
N LEU A 27 -12.27 -7.35 11.61
CA LEU A 27 -11.71 -6.18 10.93
C LEU A 27 -10.25 -5.93 11.30
N ARG A 28 -9.89 -6.12 12.58
CA ARG A 28 -8.48 -5.97 13.01
C ARG A 28 -7.56 -6.98 12.33
N ILE A 29 -7.97 -8.25 12.28
CA ILE A 29 -7.19 -9.31 11.60
C ILE A 29 -7.09 -9.00 10.11
N SER A 30 -8.20 -8.69 9.42
CA SER A 30 -8.20 -8.37 7.99
C SER A 30 -7.35 -7.14 7.66
N ALA A 31 -7.33 -6.12 8.52
CA ALA A 31 -6.48 -4.93 8.35
C ALA A 31 -4.99 -5.28 8.43
N TRP A 32 -4.58 -6.10 9.39
CA TRP A 32 -3.21 -6.60 9.49
C TRP A 32 -2.84 -7.50 8.32
N LEU A 33 -3.75 -8.41 7.91
CA LEU A 33 -3.54 -9.24 6.73
C LEU A 33 -3.40 -8.39 5.47
N SER A 34 -4.17 -7.30 5.33
CA SER A 34 -4.04 -6.37 4.21
C SER A 34 -2.68 -5.70 4.17
N PHE A 35 -2.16 -5.21 5.30
CA PHE A 35 -0.82 -4.64 5.40
C PHE A 35 0.27 -5.66 5.06
N LEU A 36 0.18 -6.86 5.63
CA LEU A 36 1.15 -7.93 5.36
C LEU A 36 1.10 -8.39 3.90
N ALA A 37 -0.08 -8.59 3.33
CA ALA A 37 -0.24 -9.01 1.95
C ALA A 37 0.28 -7.95 0.96
N GLN A 38 0.04 -6.65 1.22
CA GLN A 38 0.63 -5.56 0.44
C GLN A 38 2.16 -5.51 0.54
N THR A 39 2.72 -5.87 1.69
CA THR A 39 4.18 -5.96 1.85
C THR A 39 4.75 -7.19 1.13
N ILE A 40 4.08 -8.34 1.25
CA ILE A 40 4.51 -9.59 0.61
C ILE A 40 4.49 -9.47 -0.91
N ILE A 41 3.48 -8.80 -1.49
CA ILE A 41 3.41 -8.65 -2.94
C ILE A 41 4.54 -7.78 -3.52
N ILE A 42 5.14 -6.89 -2.73
CA ILE A 42 6.39 -6.21 -3.13
C ILE A 42 7.51 -7.24 -3.32
N GLY A 43 7.61 -8.22 -2.41
CA GLY A 43 8.59 -9.30 -2.50
C GLY A 43 8.35 -10.25 -3.67
N THR A 44 7.09 -10.69 -3.88
CA THR A 44 6.75 -11.60 -4.99
C THR A 44 6.89 -10.91 -6.35
N GLY A 45 6.46 -9.65 -6.50
CA GLY A 45 6.69 -8.85 -7.70
C GLY A 45 8.18 -8.56 -7.94
N GLY A 46 8.93 -8.33 -6.86
CA GLY A 46 10.40 -8.26 -6.91
C GLY A 46 11.01 -9.57 -7.41
N ALA A 47 10.55 -10.73 -6.91
CA ALA A 47 11.02 -12.04 -7.36
C ALA A 47 10.77 -12.26 -8.85
N VAL A 48 9.58 -11.92 -9.38
CA VAL A 48 9.30 -11.98 -10.82
C VAL A 48 10.38 -11.26 -11.63
N ARG A 49 10.72 -10.05 -11.23
CA ARG A 49 11.72 -9.25 -11.90
C ARG A 49 13.14 -9.81 -11.75
N LEU A 50 13.52 -10.19 -10.52
CA LEU A 50 14.88 -10.58 -10.17
C LEU A 50 15.26 -11.98 -10.68
N THR A 51 14.26 -12.81 -10.99
CA THR A 51 14.46 -14.14 -11.61
C THR A 51 14.33 -14.12 -13.13
N GLY A 52 14.15 -12.94 -13.75
CA GLY A 52 13.93 -12.86 -15.19
C GLY A 52 12.60 -13.47 -15.65
N SER A 53 11.56 -13.38 -14.81
CA SER A 53 10.27 -14.04 -15.06
C SER A 53 9.17 -13.05 -15.49
N GLY A 54 9.55 -11.80 -15.85
CA GLY A 54 8.58 -10.74 -16.11
C GLY A 54 7.79 -10.89 -17.41
N LEU A 55 8.25 -11.75 -18.32
CA LEU A 55 7.56 -12.17 -19.54
C LEU A 55 7.32 -13.69 -19.59
N GLY A 56 7.35 -14.35 -18.42
CA GLY A 56 7.02 -15.78 -18.31
C GLY A 56 5.57 -16.10 -18.75
N CYS A 57 4.67 -15.12 -18.65
CA CYS A 57 3.37 -15.06 -19.31
C CYS A 57 3.38 -13.88 -20.29
N SER A 58 3.45 -14.15 -21.60
CA SER A 58 3.59 -13.13 -22.65
C SER A 58 2.33 -12.27 -22.87
N GLU A 59 1.18 -12.72 -22.35
CA GLU A 59 -0.13 -12.10 -22.56
C GLU A 59 -0.73 -11.56 -21.24
N TRP A 60 -1.71 -10.69 -21.38
CA TRP A 60 -2.54 -10.22 -20.27
C TRP A 60 -3.98 -9.92 -20.74
N PRO A 61 -5.04 -10.38 -20.04
CA PRO A 61 -5.04 -11.09 -18.75
C PRO A 61 -4.69 -12.58 -18.80
N LEU A 62 -4.63 -13.16 -19.98
CA LEU A 62 -4.22 -14.55 -20.20
C LEU A 62 -2.70 -14.70 -19.91
N CYS A 63 -2.23 -15.95 -19.76
CA CYS A 63 -0.80 -16.25 -19.70
C CYS A 63 -0.23 -16.52 -21.08
N THR A 64 -1.00 -17.21 -21.93
CA THR A 64 -0.73 -17.45 -23.35
C THR A 64 -1.96 -17.05 -24.17
N PRO A 65 -1.89 -16.95 -25.51
CA PRO A 65 -3.06 -16.66 -26.34
C PRO A 65 -4.24 -17.62 -26.10
N GLU A 66 -3.96 -18.86 -25.69
CA GLU A 66 -4.95 -19.93 -25.53
C GLU A 66 -5.28 -20.25 -24.07
N SER A 67 -4.49 -19.79 -23.09
CA SER A 67 -4.61 -20.23 -21.70
C SER A 67 -4.49 -19.10 -20.69
N LEU A 68 -5.37 -19.15 -19.67
CA LEU A 68 -5.28 -18.27 -18.50
C LEU A 68 -4.09 -18.65 -17.58
N VAL A 69 -3.71 -19.91 -17.56
CA VAL A 69 -2.64 -20.46 -16.71
C VAL A 69 -1.42 -20.82 -17.56
N PRO A 70 -0.20 -20.81 -16.98
CA PRO A 70 0.99 -21.21 -17.72
C PRO A 70 0.97 -22.70 -18.06
N ILE A 71 1.50 -23.05 -19.22
CA ILE A 71 1.76 -24.42 -19.65
C ILE A 71 3.23 -24.69 -19.34
N TYR A 72 3.51 -25.52 -18.35
CA TYR A 72 4.89 -25.71 -17.85
C TYR A 72 5.88 -26.16 -18.93
N ALA A 73 5.40 -26.96 -19.91
CA ALA A 73 6.24 -27.41 -21.02
C ALA A 73 6.78 -26.24 -21.87
N ASP A 74 6.05 -25.12 -21.94
CA ASP A 74 6.38 -23.98 -22.80
C ASP A 74 7.04 -22.84 -22.01
N GLN A 75 6.45 -22.46 -20.85
CA GLN A 75 6.90 -21.32 -20.05
C GLN A 75 7.86 -21.70 -18.89
N GLY A 76 7.94 -22.98 -18.54
CA GLY A 76 8.79 -23.48 -17.47
C GLY A 76 8.51 -22.82 -16.11
N ILE A 77 9.58 -22.66 -15.34
CA ILE A 77 9.50 -22.06 -13.98
C ILE A 77 9.14 -20.56 -14.04
N HIS A 78 9.54 -19.86 -15.11
CA HIS A 78 9.30 -18.42 -15.25
C HIS A 78 7.81 -18.11 -15.35
N GLY A 79 7.04 -18.91 -16.12
CA GLY A 79 5.59 -18.80 -16.18
C GLY A 79 4.94 -19.02 -14.81
N LEU A 80 5.41 -19.99 -14.03
CA LEU A 80 4.89 -20.27 -12.69
C LEU A 80 5.17 -19.13 -11.71
N ILE A 81 6.37 -18.52 -11.76
CA ILE A 81 6.74 -17.40 -10.88
C ILE A 81 5.86 -16.17 -11.20
N GLU A 82 5.72 -15.82 -12.48
CA GLU A 82 4.89 -14.68 -12.85
C GLU A 82 3.41 -14.93 -12.54
N PHE A 83 2.87 -16.09 -12.91
CA PHE A 83 1.49 -16.43 -12.62
C PHE A 83 1.21 -16.48 -11.12
N GLY A 84 2.14 -16.98 -10.32
CA GLY A 84 2.07 -16.97 -8.86
C GLY A 84 1.90 -15.55 -8.30
N ASN A 85 2.60 -14.55 -8.87
CA ASN A 85 2.42 -13.16 -8.51
C ASN A 85 1.05 -12.60 -8.94
N ARG A 86 0.51 -13.03 -10.10
CA ARG A 86 -0.86 -12.67 -10.52
C ARG A 86 -1.91 -13.25 -9.55
N VAL A 87 -1.74 -14.50 -9.11
CA VAL A 87 -2.59 -15.13 -8.08
C VAL A 87 -2.49 -14.35 -6.76
N MET A 88 -1.27 -13.96 -6.35
CA MET A 88 -1.08 -13.16 -5.13
C MET A 88 -1.81 -11.81 -5.24
N THR A 89 -1.85 -11.17 -6.41
CA THR A 89 -2.65 -9.95 -6.64
C THR A 89 -4.14 -10.21 -6.36
N GLY A 90 -4.67 -11.35 -6.78
CA GLY A 90 -6.04 -11.79 -6.46
C GLY A 90 -6.28 -11.94 -4.95
N VAL A 91 -5.34 -12.55 -4.24
CA VAL A 91 -5.41 -12.71 -2.77
C VAL A 91 -5.42 -11.34 -2.07
N VAL A 92 -4.53 -10.43 -2.47
CA VAL A 92 -4.49 -9.06 -1.96
C VAL A 92 -5.81 -8.32 -2.22
N GLY A 93 -6.39 -8.50 -3.41
CA GLY A 93 -7.69 -7.92 -3.79
C GLY A 93 -8.84 -8.43 -2.92
N ILE A 94 -8.90 -9.75 -2.67
CA ILE A 94 -9.91 -10.37 -1.79
C ILE A 94 -9.81 -9.83 -0.36
N ILE A 95 -8.59 -9.71 0.18
CA ILE A 95 -8.36 -9.16 1.52
C ILE A 95 -8.77 -7.68 1.57
N ALA A 96 -8.41 -6.88 0.55
CA ALA A 96 -8.81 -5.48 0.47
C ALA A 96 -10.33 -5.31 0.40
N LEU A 97 -11.02 -6.16 -0.38
CA LEU A 97 -12.48 -6.19 -0.44
C LEU A 97 -13.09 -6.57 0.92
N ALA A 98 -12.54 -7.57 1.61
CA ALA A 98 -13.01 -7.96 2.94
C ALA A 98 -12.86 -6.80 3.94
N VAL A 99 -11.73 -6.09 3.94
CA VAL A 99 -11.53 -4.89 4.78
C VAL A 99 -12.59 -3.83 4.46
N LEU A 100 -12.82 -3.52 3.19
CA LEU A 100 -13.83 -2.54 2.78
C LEU A 100 -15.23 -2.93 3.28
N LEU A 101 -15.66 -4.16 3.02
CA LEU A 101 -17.00 -4.63 3.40
C LEU A 101 -17.18 -4.61 4.93
N LEU A 102 -16.16 -5.00 5.70
CA LEU A 102 -16.17 -4.96 7.16
C LEU A 102 -16.24 -3.52 7.69
N VAL A 103 -15.52 -2.58 7.08
CA VAL A 103 -15.61 -1.15 7.42
C VAL A 103 -17.00 -0.61 7.12
N LEU A 104 -17.53 -0.85 5.92
CA LEU A 104 -18.88 -0.40 5.53
C LEU A 104 -19.95 -0.97 6.46
N ALA A 105 -19.85 -2.26 6.82
CA ALA A 105 -20.78 -2.91 7.75
C ALA A 105 -20.75 -2.28 9.15
N ARG A 106 -19.59 -1.82 9.61
CA ARG A 106 -19.42 -1.22 10.93
C ARG A 106 -19.83 0.26 10.99
N VAL A 107 -19.58 1.01 9.91
CA VAL A 107 -19.83 2.45 9.84
C VAL A 107 -21.26 2.75 9.43
N GLY A 108 -21.83 2.04 8.47
CA GLY A 108 -23.16 2.29 7.89
C GLY A 108 -24.11 1.10 7.90
N GLY A 109 -23.72 0.01 8.61
CA GLY A 109 -24.54 -1.19 8.72
C GLY A 109 -24.71 -1.96 7.40
N ARG A 110 -25.60 -2.95 7.43
CA ARG A 110 -25.91 -3.80 6.26
C ARG A 110 -26.39 -2.99 5.04
N GLY A 111 -27.11 -1.88 5.26
CA GLY A 111 -27.62 -1.03 4.19
C GLY A 111 -26.52 -0.44 3.31
N LEU A 112 -25.41 0.00 3.92
CA LEU A 112 -24.27 0.56 3.17
C LEU A 112 -23.52 -0.53 2.39
N VAL A 113 -23.35 -1.73 2.97
CA VAL A 113 -22.79 -2.90 2.29
C VAL A 113 -23.63 -3.28 1.06
N PHE A 114 -24.94 -3.44 1.22
CA PHE A 114 -25.83 -3.77 0.10
C PHE A 114 -25.85 -2.67 -0.96
N SER A 115 -25.72 -1.40 -0.57
CA SER A 115 -25.57 -0.31 -1.52
C SER A 115 -24.30 -0.47 -2.36
N ALA A 116 -23.15 -0.71 -1.73
CA ALA A 116 -21.88 -0.91 -2.44
C ALA A 116 -21.92 -2.13 -3.37
N LEU A 117 -22.49 -3.26 -2.92
CA LEU A 117 -22.66 -4.47 -3.73
C LEU A 117 -23.61 -4.23 -4.93
N ARG A 118 -24.69 -3.47 -4.75
CA ARG A 118 -25.59 -3.10 -5.87
C ARG A 118 -24.87 -2.26 -6.92
N PHE A 119 -24.04 -1.29 -6.51
CA PHE A 119 -23.23 -0.52 -7.45
C PHE A 119 -22.22 -1.42 -8.18
N ALA A 120 -21.56 -2.36 -7.49
CA ALA A 120 -20.67 -3.32 -8.13
C ALA A 120 -21.41 -4.19 -9.15
N ALA A 121 -22.57 -4.74 -8.79
CA ALA A 121 -23.40 -5.53 -9.71
C ALA A 121 -23.89 -4.68 -10.90
N SER A 122 -24.40 -3.46 -10.66
CA SER A 122 -24.81 -2.56 -11.74
C SER A 122 -23.63 -2.18 -12.65
N GLY A 123 -22.42 -2.06 -12.10
CA GLY A 123 -21.20 -1.80 -12.86
C GLY A 123 -20.84 -2.94 -13.80
N ILE A 124 -20.93 -4.18 -13.34
CA ILE A 124 -20.69 -5.37 -14.15
C ILE A 124 -21.72 -5.45 -15.28
N VAL A 125 -23.00 -5.24 -14.99
CA VAL A 125 -24.07 -5.23 -15.99
C VAL A 125 -23.87 -4.10 -17.00
N ALA A 126 -23.57 -2.88 -16.53
CA ALA A 126 -23.30 -1.74 -17.42
C ALA A 126 -22.09 -1.98 -18.32
N ALA A 127 -21.00 -2.53 -17.76
CA ALA A 127 -19.82 -2.88 -18.53
C ALA A 127 -20.12 -3.94 -19.60
N GLY A 128 -20.91 -4.98 -19.27
CA GLY A 128 -21.36 -5.99 -20.23
C GLY A 128 -22.22 -5.42 -21.35
N ILE A 129 -23.17 -4.55 -21.02
CA ILE A 129 -24.02 -3.86 -22.02
C ILE A 129 -23.17 -2.98 -22.93
N VAL A 130 -22.28 -2.15 -22.36
CA VAL A 130 -21.39 -1.27 -23.12
C VAL A 130 -20.47 -2.09 -24.02
N PHE A 131 -19.89 -3.18 -23.49
CA PHE A 131 -19.07 -4.10 -24.28
C PHE A 131 -19.84 -4.66 -25.48
N GLY A 132 -21.04 -5.21 -25.26
CA GLY A 132 -21.88 -5.75 -26.33
C GLY A 132 -22.26 -4.71 -27.38
N LEU A 133 -22.72 -3.52 -26.94
CA LEU A 133 -23.12 -2.46 -27.88
C LEU A 133 -21.94 -1.95 -28.70
N VAL A 134 -20.77 -1.70 -28.09
CA VAL A 134 -19.59 -1.18 -28.81
C VAL A 134 -19.04 -2.22 -29.79
N SER A 135 -19.09 -3.52 -29.42
CA SER A 135 -18.67 -4.63 -30.29
C SER A 135 -19.50 -4.72 -31.58
N LEU A 136 -20.79 -4.32 -31.55
CA LEU A 136 -21.64 -4.29 -32.73
C LEU A 136 -21.12 -3.33 -33.82
N PHE A 137 -20.35 -2.31 -33.42
CA PHE A 137 -19.75 -1.34 -34.34
C PHE A 137 -18.31 -1.67 -34.70
N SER A 138 -17.82 -2.90 -34.38
CA SER A 138 -16.43 -3.34 -34.61
C SER A 138 -15.37 -2.40 -33.99
N LEU A 139 -15.73 -1.70 -32.90
CA LEU A 139 -14.82 -0.83 -32.13
C LEU A 139 -14.20 -1.60 -30.97
N PRO A 140 -13.03 -1.15 -30.44
CA PRO A 140 -12.41 -1.75 -29.27
C PRO A 140 -13.27 -1.56 -28.01
N ALA A 141 -14.11 -2.57 -27.69
CA ALA A 141 -15.15 -2.46 -26.65
C ALA A 141 -14.58 -2.46 -25.22
N THR A 142 -13.42 -3.09 -24.98
CA THR A 142 -12.82 -3.22 -23.66
C THR A 142 -12.62 -1.89 -22.92
N PRO A 143 -12.00 -0.83 -23.49
CA PRO A 143 -11.80 0.43 -22.75
C PRO A 143 -13.13 1.12 -22.38
N PHE A 144 -14.17 1.00 -23.20
CA PHE A 144 -15.48 1.57 -22.89
C PHE A 144 -16.18 0.81 -21.75
N ALA A 145 -16.10 -0.53 -21.75
CA ALA A 145 -16.61 -1.36 -20.66
C ALA A 145 -15.88 -1.09 -19.34
N MET A 146 -14.57 -0.96 -19.38
CA MET A 146 -13.74 -0.57 -18.21
C MET A 146 -14.11 0.83 -17.71
N GLY A 147 -14.37 1.78 -18.59
CA GLY A 147 -14.84 3.12 -18.24
C GLY A 147 -16.18 3.08 -17.51
N ALA A 148 -17.15 2.29 -18.00
CA ALA A 148 -18.45 2.11 -17.33
C ALA A 148 -18.31 1.50 -15.94
N LEU A 149 -17.45 0.48 -15.78
CA LEU A 149 -17.15 -0.11 -14.48
C LEU A 149 -16.50 0.92 -13.53
N LEU A 150 -15.53 1.69 -14.00
CA LEU A 150 -14.86 2.72 -13.22
C LEU A 150 -15.84 3.78 -12.71
N VAL A 151 -16.77 4.26 -13.54
CA VAL A 151 -17.80 5.23 -13.15
C VAL A 151 -18.65 4.69 -12.00
N THR A 152 -19.09 3.43 -12.08
CA THR A 152 -19.90 2.81 -11.02
C THR A 152 -19.11 2.60 -9.73
N VAL A 153 -17.83 2.23 -9.80
CA VAL A 153 -16.93 2.12 -8.64
C VAL A 153 -16.73 3.48 -7.98
N ILE A 154 -16.49 4.53 -8.76
CA ILE A 154 -16.38 5.92 -8.24
C ILE A 154 -17.70 6.35 -7.58
N ALA A 155 -18.83 6.06 -8.19
CA ALA A 155 -20.14 6.38 -7.63
C ALA A 155 -20.39 5.65 -6.30
N ALA A 156 -20.01 4.36 -6.21
CA ALA A 156 -20.08 3.57 -4.99
C ALA A 156 -19.19 4.17 -3.89
N MET A 157 -17.96 4.55 -4.21
CA MET A 157 -17.02 5.20 -3.30
C MET A 157 -17.59 6.52 -2.79
N VAL A 158 -17.98 7.43 -3.69
CA VAL A 158 -18.53 8.76 -3.33
C VAL A 158 -19.76 8.62 -2.45
N ARG A 159 -20.69 7.71 -2.80
CA ARG A 159 -21.88 7.45 -2.00
C ARG A 159 -21.53 6.93 -0.62
N SER A 160 -20.62 5.93 -0.55
CA SER A 160 -20.19 5.33 0.72
C SER A 160 -19.55 6.38 1.64
N VAL A 161 -18.68 7.23 1.09
CA VAL A 161 -18.00 8.30 1.82
C VAL A 161 -18.98 9.38 2.31
N ARG A 162 -19.98 9.76 1.48
CA ARG A 162 -21.00 10.76 1.85
C ARG A 162 -21.93 10.27 2.96
N LEU A 163 -22.25 8.97 2.96
CA LEU A 163 -23.11 8.35 3.97
C LEU A 163 -22.37 7.97 5.26
N SER A 164 -21.05 8.08 5.29
CA SER A 164 -20.22 7.77 6.45
C SER A 164 -19.87 9.05 7.20
N SER A 165 -20.50 9.31 8.35
CA SER A 165 -20.27 10.53 9.14
C SER A 165 -19.12 10.38 10.12
N GLU A 166 -19.08 9.29 10.91
CA GLU A 166 -18.17 9.17 12.06
C GLU A 166 -16.74 8.74 11.69
N ARG A 167 -16.58 7.80 10.74
CA ARG A 167 -15.28 7.22 10.36
C ARG A 167 -15.07 7.27 8.85
N ARG A 168 -15.33 8.41 8.28
CA ARG A 168 -15.10 8.67 6.84
C ARG A 168 -13.64 8.39 6.44
N ASP A 169 -12.69 8.64 7.36
CA ASP A 169 -11.27 8.35 7.16
C ASP A 169 -11.01 6.88 6.82
N LEU A 170 -11.58 5.93 7.59
CA LEU A 170 -11.41 4.50 7.32
C LEU A 170 -12.10 4.06 6.03
N VAL A 171 -13.27 4.61 5.73
CA VAL A 171 -13.98 4.29 4.48
C VAL A 171 -13.17 4.75 3.27
N VAL A 172 -12.62 5.97 3.31
CA VAL A 172 -11.77 6.50 2.23
C VAL A 172 -10.51 5.64 2.06
N LEU A 173 -9.79 5.35 3.15
CA LEU A 173 -8.57 4.53 3.08
C LEU A 173 -8.85 3.11 2.56
N ALA A 174 -9.95 2.47 2.99
CA ALA A 174 -10.32 1.14 2.49
C ALA A 174 -10.64 1.15 0.99
N TRP A 175 -11.34 2.18 0.50
CA TRP A 175 -11.60 2.36 -0.93
C TRP A 175 -10.31 2.61 -1.72
N ILE A 176 -9.39 3.45 -1.21
CA ILE A 176 -8.10 3.71 -1.85
C ILE A 176 -7.31 2.40 -2.00
N VAL A 177 -7.29 1.55 -0.96
CA VAL A 177 -6.61 0.25 -1.04
C VAL A 177 -7.24 -0.64 -2.11
N LEU A 178 -8.57 -0.83 -2.10
CA LEU A 178 -9.23 -1.71 -3.07
C LEU A 178 -9.08 -1.20 -4.51
N VAL A 179 -9.38 0.07 -4.75
CA VAL A 179 -9.24 0.68 -6.09
C VAL A 179 -7.78 0.68 -6.54
N GLY A 180 -6.86 0.96 -5.60
CA GLY A 180 -5.43 0.90 -5.85
C GLY A 180 -4.96 -0.49 -6.26
N VAL A 181 -5.41 -1.57 -5.59
CA VAL A 181 -5.05 -2.95 -5.97
C VAL A 181 -5.57 -3.29 -7.37
N VAL A 182 -6.82 -2.90 -7.70
CA VAL A 182 -7.36 -3.10 -9.05
C VAL A 182 -6.54 -2.32 -10.09
N ALA A 183 -6.20 -1.07 -9.80
CA ALA A 183 -5.34 -0.27 -10.67
C ALA A 183 -3.94 -0.89 -10.84
N GLN A 184 -3.37 -1.47 -9.78
CA GLN A 184 -2.08 -2.17 -9.83
C GLN A 184 -2.13 -3.43 -10.71
N ALA A 185 -3.25 -4.17 -10.71
CA ALA A 185 -3.43 -5.31 -11.62
C ALA A 185 -3.39 -4.85 -13.09
N LEU A 186 -4.07 -3.75 -13.41
CA LEU A 186 -4.07 -3.16 -14.76
C LEU A 186 -2.67 -2.66 -15.16
N VAL A 187 -2.00 -1.90 -14.27
CA VAL A 187 -0.64 -1.41 -14.52
C VAL A 187 0.33 -2.58 -14.68
N GLY A 188 0.20 -3.64 -13.86
CA GLY A 188 0.96 -4.88 -14.01
C GLY A 188 0.77 -5.52 -15.38
N GLY A 189 -0.46 -5.59 -15.90
CA GLY A 189 -0.74 -6.02 -17.27
C GLY A 189 -0.09 -5.13 -18.32
N ILE A 190 -0.14 -3.80 -18.14
CA ILE A 190 0.53 -2.85 -19.03
C ILE A 190 2.05 -3.06 -19.04
N THR A 191 2.68 -3.45 -17.90
CA THR A 191 4.12 -3.75 -17.88
C THR A 191 4.47 -4.90 -18.83
N VAL A 192 3.65 -5.97 -18.84
CA VAL A 192 3.82 -7.11 -19.76
C VAL A 192 3.63 -6.66 -21.21
N LEU A 193 2.48 -6.03 -21.52
CA LEU A 193 2.12 -5.60 -22.89
C LEU A 193 3.08 -4.56 -23.49
N THR A 194 3.88 -3.88 -22.65
CA THR A 194 4.89 -2.90 -23.09
C THR A 194 6.31 -3.42 -23.03
N GLY A 195 6.50 -4.75 -22.95
CA GLY A 195 7.83 -5.38 -22.91
C GLY A 195 8.66 -4.90 -21.72
N LEU A 196 8.03 -4.80 -20.55
CA LEU A 196 8.66 -4.38 -19.28
C LEU A 196 9.31 -2.98 -19.36
N ASN A 197 8.63 -2.01 -19.95
CA ASN A 197 9.11 -0.63 -19.99
C ASN A 197 9.55 -0.16 -18.59
N PRO A 198 10.81 0.30 -18.39
CA PRO A 198 11.37 0.58 -17.06
C PRO A 198 10.61 1.68 -16.30
N PHE A 199 10.05 2.66 -16.99
CA PHE A 199 9.26 3.72 -16.35
C PHE A 199 7.91 3.21 -15.85
N ILE A 200 7.26 2.32 -16.62
CA ILE A 200 5.99 1.70 -16.21
C ILE A 200 6.21 0.73 -15.05
N VAL A 201 7.26 -0.10 -15.12
CA VAL A 201 7.67 -0.98 -14.00
C VAL A 201 8.01 -0.16 -12.76
N GLY A 202 8.75 0.94 -12.91
CA GLY A 202 9.09 1.85 -11.82
C GLY A 202 7.85 2.49 -11.20
N PHE A 203 6.91 2.98 -12.01
CA PHE A 203 5.62 3.51 -11.56
C PHE A 203 4.79 2.44 -10.82
N HIS A 204 4.74 1.23 -11.37
CA HIS A 204 4.05 0.09 -10.74
C HIS A 204 4.62 -0.21 -9.34
N TYR A 205 5.94 -0.23 -9.20
CA TYR A 205 6.58 -0.43 -7.89
C TYR A 205 6.29 0.71 -6.90
N VAL A 206 6.49 1.97 -7.30
CA VAL A 206 6.26 3.13 -6.42
C VAL A 206 4.82 3.20 -5.95
N SER A 207 3.86 3.00 -6.84
CA SER A 207 2.44 3.02 -6.49
C SER A 207 2.04 1.83 -5.63
N SER A 208 2.63 0.64 -5.81
CA SER A 208 2.46 -0.49 -4.89
C SER A 208 3.03 -0.19 -3.49
N LEU A 209 4.20 0.45 -3.41
CA LEU A 209 4.78 0.90 -2.14
C LEU A 209 3.87 1.92 -1.44
N LEU A 210 3.26 2.85 -2.17
CA LEU A 210 2.28 3.80 -1.60
C LEU A 210 1.06 3.07 -1.02
N LEU A 211 0.61 1.96 -1.61
CA LEU A 211 -0.47 1.16 -1.04
C LEU A 211 -0.06 0.51 0.30
N VAL A 212 1.20 0.09 0.47
CA VAL A 212 1.72 -0.33 1.79
C VAL A 212 1.60 0.82 2.80
N CYS A 213 1.96 2.05 2.41
CA CYS A 213 1.82 3.23 3.26
C CYS A 213 0.34 3.51 3.62
N VAL A 214 -0.59 3.36 2.67
CA VAL A 214 -2.03 3.54 2.90
C VAL A 214 -2.57 2.49 3.87
N THR A 215 -2.15 1.22 3.76
CA THR A 215 -2.56 0.17 4.71
C THR A 215 -1.98 0.40 6.11
N ALA A 216 -0.75 0.91 6.22
CA ALA A 216 -0.18 1.35 7.50
C ALA A 216 -0.97 2.53 8.09
N ALA A 217 -1.35 3.51 7.27
CA ALA A 217 -2.21 4.62 7.69
C ALA A 217 -3.59 4.11 8.16
N PHE A 218 -4.17 3.15 7.46
CA PHE A 218 -5.42 2.51 7.87
C PHE A 218 -5.29 1.88 9.26
N LEU A 219 -4.22 1.12 9.52
CA LEU A 219 -3.96 0.52 10.84
C LEU A 219 -3.86 1.59 11.93
N VAL A 220 -3.05 2.64 11.73
CA VAL A 220 -2.93 3.74 12.70
C VAL A 220 -4.29 4.38 12.98
N ARG A 221 -5.08 4.63 11.93
CA ARG A 221 -6.42 5.21 12.08
C ARG A 221 -7.40 4.27 12.76
N LEU A 222 -7.32 2.97 12.49
CA LEU A 222 -8.17 1.96 13.11
C LEU A 222 -8.04 1.93 14.63
N TYR A 223 -6.81 2.10 15.14
CA TYR A 223 -6.53 2.09 16.58
C TYR A 223 -6.59 3.48 17.24
N ALA A 224 -6.70 4.54 16.45
CA ALA A 224 -6.77 5.90 16.98
C ALA A 224 -8.18 6.31 17.40
N ALA A 225 -8.27 7.18 18.42
CA ALA A 225 -9.52 7.82 18.82
C ALA A 225 -10.12 8.66 17.70
N VAL A 226 -11.46 8.72 17.68
CA VAL A 226 -12.24 9.57 16.77
C VAL A 226 -12.18 11.02 17.24
N GLY A 227 -12.25 11.96 16.30
CA GLY A 227 -12.36 13.38 16.63
C GLY A 227 -11.30 14.26 15.94
N PRO A 228 -11.39 15.57 16.18
CA PRO A 228 -10.46 16.55 15.67
C PRO A 228 -9.03 16.28 16.20
N ARG A 229 -8.03 16.70 15.42
CA ARG A 229 -6.63 16.47 15.75
C ARG A 229 -5.88 17.79 15.86
N VAL A 230 -5.05 17.88 16.86
CA VAL A 230 -4.15 19.01 17.11
C VAL A 230 -2.70 18.60 16.92
N SER A 231 -1.83 19.57 16.69
CA SER A 231 -0.40 19.32 16.62
C SER A 231 0.11 18.71 17.93
N ALA A 232 0.87 17.62 17.81
CA ALA A 232 1.53 16.95 18.92
C ALA A 232 3.02 17.31 19.01
N VAL A 233 3.50 18.16 18.09
CA VAL A 233 4.91 18.54 17.97
C VAL A 233 5.05 20.02 17.64
N PRO A 234 6.20 20.67 17.93
CA PRO A 234 6.49 22.01 17.49
C PRO A 234 6.51 22.14 15.96
N THR A 235 6.21 23.34 15.43
CA THR A 235 6.13 23.59 13.99
C THR A 235 7.43 23.25 13.25
N TRP A 236 8.58 23.63 13.81
CA TRP A 236 9.88 23.32 13.19
C TRP A 236 10.11 21.81 13.05
N PHE A 237 9.67 21.01 14.05
CA PHE A 237 9.79 19.54 13.99
C PHE A 237 8.87 18.96 12.92
N ALA A 238 7.66 19.49 12.75
CA ALA A 238 6.77 19.09 11.67
C ALA A 238 7.37 19.42 10.30
N ILE A 239 7.96 20.61 10.13
CA ILE A 239 8.66 21.00 8.90
C ILE A 239 9.83 20.04 8.62
N LEU A 240 10.70 19.81 9.61
CA LEU A 240 11.82 18.86 9.47
C LEU A 240 11.35 17.46 9.12
N SER A 241 10.22 17.00 9.70
CA SER A 241 9.61 15.73 9.33
C SER A 241 9.20 15.72 7.86
N HIS A 242 8.58 16.77 7.34
CA HIS A 242 8.19 16.83 5.92
C HIS A 242 9.41 16.91 4.98
N VAL A 243 10.46 17.60 5.36
CA VAL A 243 11.75 17.60 4.63
C VAL A 243 12.34 16.20 4.58
N THR A 244 12.29 15.47 5.70
CA THR A 244 12.70 14.06 5.76
C THR A 244 11.87 13.19 4.83
N GLY A 245 10.56 13.44 4.72
CA GLY A 245 9.68 12.77 3.76
C GLY A 245 10.06 13.01 2.30
N LEU A 246 10.44 14.25 1.98
CA LEU A 246 10.95 14.58 0.65
C LEU A 246 12.26 13.84 0.37
N ALA A 247 13.19 13.80 1.33
CA ALA A 247 14.45 13.05 1.19
C ALA A 247 14.20 11.55 0.98
N LEU A 248 13.23 10.95 1.72
CA LEU A 248 12.81 9.56 1.52
C LEU A 248 12.24 9.32 0.11
N ALA A 249 11.36 10.21 -0.36
CA ALA A 249 10.77 10.10 -1.70
C ALA A 249 11.84 10.20 -2.80
N VAL A 250 12.78 11.13 -2.67
CA VAL A 250 13.91 11.29 -3.60
C VAL A 250 14.81 10.05 -3.58
N THR A 251 15.11 9.51 -2.39
CA THR A 251 15.90 8.29 -2.24
C THR A 251 15.23 7.10 -2.95
N ILE A 252 13.92 6.91 -2.75
CA ILE A 252 13.17 5.84 -3.42
C ILE A 252 13.16 6.05 -4.93
N LEU A 253 12.93 7.27 -5.41
CA LEU A 253 12.91 7.60 -6.84
C LEU A 253 14.23 7.22 -7.52
N PHE A 254 15.36 7.65 -6.97
CA PHE A 254 16.67 7.30 -7.52
C PHE A 254 16.96 5.80 -7.41
N GLY A 255 16.50 5.11 -6.34
CA GLY A 255 16.59 3.65 -6.23
C GLY A 255 15.82 2.94 -7.35
N VAL A 256 14.62 3.42 -7.69
CA VAL A 256 13.82 2.90 -8.80
C VAL A 256 14.52 3.11 -10.15
N LEU A 257 15.08 4.29 -10.39
CA LEU A 257 15.85 4.58 -11.60
C LEU A 257 17.10 3.71 -11.72
N THR A 258 17.84 3.54 -10.61
CA THR A 258 19.02 2.65 -10.54
C THR A 258 18.64 1.21 -10.89
N THR A 259 17.56 0.71 -10.27
CA THR A 259 17.05 -0.64 -10.56
C THR A 259 16.57 -0.74 -12.01
N GLY A 260 15.92 0.30 -12.55
CA GLY A 260 15.45 0.38 -13.94
C GLY A 260 16.59 0.25 -14.97
N SER A 261 17.79 0.70 -14.63
CA SER A 261 18.97 0.70 -15.51
C SER A 261 19.99 -0.40 -15.17
N GLY A 262 19.76 -1.17 -14.09
CA GLY A 262 20.64 -2.20 -13.58
C GLY A 262 20.50 -3.55 -14.32
N PRO A 263 21.26 -4.59 -13.86
CA PRO A 263 21.35 -5.89 -14.53
C PRO A 263 20.04 -6.69 -14.50
N HIS A 264 19.13 -6.40 -13.56
CA HIS A 264 17.87 -7.12 -13.42
C HIS A 264 16.77 -6.42 -14.24
N SER A 265 16.72 -6.69 -15.55
CA SER A 265 15.72 -6.10 -16.46
C SER A 265 14.31 -6.67 -16.26
N GLY A 266 14.20 -7.86 -15.72
CA GLY A 266 12.94 -8.60 -15.55
C GLY A 266 12.75 -9.73 -16.55
N ASP A 267 13.54 -9.76 -17.62
CA ASP A 267 13.60 -10.83 -18.62
C ASP A 267 14.95 -10.82 -19.32
N ALA A 268 15.41 -11.98 -19.81
CA ALA A 268 16.69 -12.13 -20.47
C ALA A 268 16.77 -11.38 -21.82
N ASP A 269 15.64 -11.31 -22.53
CA ASP A 269 15.56 -10.70 -23.86
C ASP A 269 15.27 -9.19 -23.81
N VAL A 270 15.02 -8.64 -22.61
CA VAL A 270 14.75 -7.22 -22.45
C VAL A 270 16.03 -6.43 -22.32
N PHE A 271 16.38 -5.71 -23.38
CA PHE A 271 17.53 -4.82 -23.40
C PHE A 271 17.24 -3.48 -22.73
N ARG A 272 18.16 -3.02 -21.85
CA ARG A 272 18.04 -1.74 -21.15
C ARG A 272 18.91 -0.68 -21.81
N HIS A 273 18.28 0.23 -22.54
CA HIS A 273 18.89 1.49 -22.93
C HIS A 273 18.58 2.53 -21.86
N GLY A 274 19.57 3.19 -21.29
CA GLY A 274 19.28 4.20 -20.30
C GLY A 274 20.50 4.77 -19.61
N PHE A 275 20.29 5.20 -18.39
CA PHE A 275 21.31 5.84 -17.58
C PHE A 275 22.39 4.83 -17.15
N ASP A 276 23.59 5.32 -16.95
CA ASP A 276 24.66 4.52 -16.36
C ASP A 276 24.29 4.07 -14.94
N ALA A 277 24.21 2.74 -14.75
CA ALA A 277 23.79 2.15 -13.49
C ALA A 277 24.76 2.48 -12.33
N THR A 278 26.06 2.66 -12.63
CA THR A 278 27.09 3.01 -11.65
C THR A 278 26.90 4.43 -11.16
N ILE A 279 26.67 5.37 -12.10
CA ILE A 279 26.37 6.78 -11.76
C ILE A 279 25.08 6.85 -10.94
N LEU A 280 24.01 6.13 -11.35
CA LEU A 280 22.75 6.12 -10.62
C LEU A 280 22.88 5.50 -9.24
N ALA A 281 23.72 4.47 -9.04
CA ALA A 281 23.97 3.91 -7.72
C ALA A 281 24.57 4.95 -6.77
N HIS A 282 25.54 5.74 -7.24
CA HIS A 282 26.09 6.84 -6.47
C HIS A 282 25.04 7.93 -6.19
N VAL A 283 24.30 8.34 -7.22
CA VAL A 283 23.24 9.35 -7.09
C VAL A 283 22.14 8.89 -6.11
N HIS A 284 21.82 7.58 -6.07
CA HIS A 284 20.89 7.00 -5.10
C HIS A 284 21.46 7.03 -3.66
N SER A 285 22.75 6.79 -3.48
CA SER A 285 23.36 6.71 -2.15
C SER A 285 23.33 8.05 -1.40
N TRP A 286 23.56 9.17 -2.09
CA TRP A 286 23.62 10.49 -1.46
C TRP A 286 22.32 10.92 -0.77
N PRO A 287 21.13 10.88 -1.43
CA PRO A 287 19.87 11.11 -0.73
C PRO A 287 19.64 10.16 0.44
N GLY A 288 20.13 8.91 0.33
CA GLY A 288 20.07 7.92 1.41
C GLY A 288 20.86 8.35 2.66
N TYR A 289 22.06 8.89 2.48
CA TYR A 289 22.85 9.42 3.60
C TYR A 289 22.21 10.67 4.22
N ILE A 290 21.68 11.57 3.39
CA ILE A 290 20.91 12.74 3.84
C ILE A 290 19.68 12.28 4.64
N LEU A 291 18.94 11.31 4.14
CA LEU A 291 17.79 10.72 4.83
C LEU A 291 18.19 10.16 6.20
N ALA A 292 19.28 9.38 6.26
CA ALA A 292 19.77 8.80 7.51
C ALA A 292 20.12 9.89 8.55
N ALA A 293 20.79 10.96 8.11
CA ALA A 293 21.13 12.10 8.98
C ALA A 293 19.87 12.83 9.47
N LEU A 294 18.88 13.06 8.60
CA LEU A 294 17.62 13.70 8.97
C LEU A 294 16.80 12.84 9.95
N VAL A 295 16.73 11.52 9.74
CA VAL A 295 16.07 10.58 10.63
C VAL A 295 16.76 10.55 11.99
N ALA A 296 18.09 10.57 12.04
CA ALA A 296 18.86 10.68 13.28
C ALA A 296 18.54 11.99 14.02
N ALA A 297 18.56 13.14 13.31
CA ALA A 297 18.23 14.45 13.90
C ALA A 297 16.80 14.49 14.47
N LEU A 298 15.81 13.97 13.74
CA LEU A 298 14.42 13.83 14.21
C LEU A 298 14.35 12.96 15.46
N THR A 299 15.07 11.84 15.46
CA THR A 299 15.04 10.90 16.59
C THR A 299 15.63 11.51 17.84
N ILE A 300 16.82 12.11 17.75
CA ILE A 300 17.47 12.81 18.87
C ILE A 300 16.55 13.90 19.41
N SER A 301 16.00 14.75 18.52
CA SER A 301 15.09 15.83 18.92
C SER A 301 13.82 15.32 19.60
N ALA A 302 13.21 14.24 19.05
CA ALA A 302 11.99 13.66 19.59
C ALA A 302 12.20 13.05 20.99
N TRP A 303 13.37 12.47 21.26
CA TRP A 303 13.70 11.92 22.56
C TRP A 303 14.05 13.04 23.55
N ALA A 304 14.86 14.03 23.17
CA ALA A 304 15.21 15.17 24.03
C ALA A 304 13.96 15.95 24.48
N LEU A 305 13.00 16.14 23.56
CA LEU A 305 11.76 16.89 23.82
C LEU A 305 10.59 16.00 24.25
N ARG A 306 10.78 14.68 24.38
CA ARG A 306 9.74 13.70 24.74
C ARG A 306 8.51 13.73 23.85
N LEU A 307 8.70 13.97 22.52
CA LEU A 307 7.61 14.11 21.56
C LEU A 307 6.90 12.76 21.29
N GLU A 308 5.65 12.85 20.85
CA GLU A 308 4.78 11.71 20.58
C GLU A 308 5.40 10.66 19.60
N PRO A 309 6.00 11.03 18.45
CA PRO A 309 6.50 10.07 17.46
C PRO A 309 7.81 9.35 17.86
N ARG A 310 8.41 9.64 19.03
CA ARG A 310 9.76 9.15 19.41
C ARG A 310 9.96 7.63 19.28
N LYS A 311 8.94 6.82 19.65
CA LYS A 311 9.03 5.35 19.57
C LYS A 311 9.05 4.87 18.11
N TRP A 312 8.23 5.47 17.28
CA TRP A 312 8.18 5.14 15.85
C TRP A 312 9.42 5.60 15.10
N LEU A 313 10.06 6.68 15.56
CA LEU A 313 11.35 7.10 15.02
C LEU A 313 12.48 6.11 15.35
N LEU A 314 12.45 5.42 16.48
CA LEU A 314 13.41 4.32 16.74
C LEU A 314 13.19 3.15 15.77
N VAL A 315 11.92 2.79 15.49
CA VAL A 315 11.60 1.76 14.51
C VAL A 315 12.09 2.19 13.11
N LEU A 316 11.91 3.47 12.77
CA LEU A 316 12.40 4.02 11.50
C LEU A 316 13.94 4.01 11.42
N VAL A 317 14.65 4.40 12.50
CA VAL A 317 16.12 4.30 12.57
C VAL A 317 16.57 2.86 12.32
N LEU A 318 15.96 1.89 12.98
CA LEU A 318 16.28 0.47 12.77
C LEU A 318 16.06 0.06 11.31
N ALA A 319 14.91 0.43 10.74
CA ALA A 319 14.59 0.14 9.34
C ALA A 319 15.64 0.76 8.38
N ILE A 320 16.02 2.02 8.60
CA ILE A 320 17.04 2.71 7.77
C ILE A 320 18.43 2.09 7.95
N VAL A 321 18.83 1.74 9.18
CA VAL A 321 20.13 1.08 9.42
C VAL A 321 20.21 -0.27 8.69
N VAL A 322 19.17 -1.09 8.80
CA VAL A 322 19.09 -2.36 8.09
C VAL A 322 19.07 -2.14 6.58
N GLN A 323 18.29 -1.17 6.10
CA GLN A 323 18.19 -0.80 4.68
C GLN A 323 19.54 -0.37 4.10
N VAL A 324 20.28 0.48 4.81
CA VAL A 324 21.62 0.93 4.40
C VAL A 324 22.60 -0.24 4.43
N GLY A 325 22.57 -1.07 5.48
CA GLY A 325 23.43 -2.25 5.59
C GLY A 325 23.23 -3.23 4.43
N VAL A 326 21.97 -3.56 4.09
CA VAL A 326 21.64 -4.41 2.95
C VAL A 326 22.02 -3.73 1.63
N GLY A 327 21.81 -2.41 1.50
CA GLY A 327 22.20 -1.64 0.31
C GLY A 327 23.70 -1.66 0.05
N ILE A 328 24.53 -1.50 1.08
CA ILE A 328 25.99 -1.60 0.98
C ILE A 328 26.40 -3.04 0.64
N TRP A 329 25.80 -4.02 1.29
CA TRP A 329 26.11 -5.43 1.07
C TRP A 329 25.82 -5.83 -0.38
N GLN A 330 24.59 -5.58 -0.89
CA GLN A 330 24.24 -5.91 -2.28
C GLN A 330 25.15 -5.21 -3.30
N ALA A 331 25.57 -3.97 -3.04
CA ALA A 331 26.45 -3.24 -3.94
C ALA A 331 27.87 -3.86 -4.01
N ARG A 332 28.35 -4.41 -2.90
CA ARG A 332 29.68 -5.08 -2.83
C ARG A 332 29.68 -6.48 -3.45
N GLU A 333 28.56 -7.19 -3.40
CA GLU A 333 28.41 -8.56 -3.91
C GLU A 333 27.94 -8.59 -5.38
N GLY A 334 27.91 -7.47 -6.10
CA GLY A 334 27.48 -7.42 -7.50
C GLY A 334 25.97 -7.56 -7.70
N LEU A 335 25.17 -7.08 -6.74
CA LEU A 335 23.70 -7.03 -6.78
C LEU A 335 23.01 -8.42 -6.81
N PRO A 336 23.28 -9.34 -5.85
CA PRO A 336 22.59 -10.63 -5.82
C PRO A 336 21.07 -10.43 -5.75
N PRO A 337 20.26 -11.18 -6.54
CA PRO A 337 18.80 -11.02 -6.62
C PRO A 337 18.11 -11.01 -5.26
N LEU A 338 18.50 -11.91 -4.35
CA LEU A 338 17.90 -12.01 -3.02
C LEU A 338 18.11 -10.73 -2.21
N LEU A 339 19.31 -10.15 -2.20
CA LEU A 339 19.60 -8.92 -1.44
C LEU A 339 18.86 -7.72 -2.04
N VAL A 340 18.77 -7.64 -3.37
CA VAL A 340 17.99 -6.60 -4.04
C VAL A 340 16.50 -6.73 -3.69
N GLY A 341 15.94 -7.94 -3.68
CA GLY A 341 14.56 -8.19 -3.27
C GLY A 341 14.30 -7.80 -1.81
N ILE A 342 15.19 -8.15 -0.89
CA ILE A 342 15.13 -7.75 0.52
C ILE A 342 15.17 -6.23 0.63
N HIS A 343 16.07 -5.55 -0.09
CA HIS A 343 16.19 -4.09 -0.11
C HIS A 343 14.89 -3.41 -0.59
N MET A 344 14.23 -3.97 -1.62
CA MET A 344 12.94 -3.48 -2.12
C MET A 344 11.82 -3.57 -1.06
N VAL A 345 11.73 -4.70 -0.33
CA VAL A 345 10.75 -4.90 0.74
C VAL A 345 11.04 -3.95 1.91
N LEU A 346 12.31 -3.83 2.32
CA LEU A 346 12.72 -2.93 3.39
C LEU A 346 12.43 -1.45 3.06
N ALA A 347 12.55 -1.04 1.78
CA ALA A 347 12.18 0.30 1.34
C ALA A 347 10.68 0.55 1.56
N SER A 348 9.81 -0.41 1.27
CA SER A 348 8.36 -0.30 1.52
C SER A 348 8.04 -0.22 3.02
N LEU A 349 8.72 -1.01 3.85
CA LEU A 349 8.55 -0.97 5.31
C LEU A 349 9.07 0.33 5.92
N SER A 350 10.19 0.88 5.40
CA SER A 350 10.71 2.19 5.81
C SER A 350 9.72 3.31 5.50
N ALA A 351 9.13 3.31 4.30
CA ALA A 351 8.11 4.27 3.91
C ALA A 351 6.82 4.13 4.73
N ALA A 352 6.38 2.90 5.01
CA ALA A 352 5.24 2.63 5.87
C ALA A 352 5.50 3.13 7.32
N THR A 353 6.67 2.85 7.88
CA THR A 353 7.06 3.32 9.22
C THR A 353 7.14 4.84 9.26
N TYR A 354 7.70 5.46 8.22
CA TYR A 354 7.70 6.92 8.09
C TYR A 354 6.28 7.50 8.04
N THR A 355 5.35 6.84 7.32
CA THR A 355 3.93 7.22 7.31
C THR A 355 3.34 7.20 8.72
N VAL A 356 3.67 6.20 9.53
CA VAL A 356 3.25 6.13 10.94
C VAL A 356 3.83 7.30 11.72
N VAL A 357 5.11 7.66 11.54
CA VAL A 357 5.73 8.84 12.17
C VAL A 357 4.95 10.12 11.84
N VAL A 358 4.64 10.35 10.56
CA VAL A 358 3.89 11.54 10.11
C VAL A 358 2.49 11.60 10.74
N LEU A 359 1.80 10.47 10.86
CA LEU A 359 0.48 10.43 11.48
C LEU A 359 0.51 10.75 12.98
N HIS A 360 1.64 10.51 13.66
CA HIS A 360 1.85 10.87 15.07
C HIS A 360 2.36 12.30 15.30
N LEU A 361 2.53 13.11 14.23
CA LEU A 361 2.74 14.56 14.38
C LEU A 361 1.49 15.28 14.89
N LYS A 362 0.34 14.60 14.81
CA LYS A 362 -0.94 15.09 15.33
C LYS A 362 -1.57 14.04 16.24
N LYS A 363 -2.16 14.48 17.35
CA LYS A 363 -2.90 13.65 18.30
C LYS A 363 -4.38 14.02 18.34
N PRO A 364 -5.29 13.09 18.68
CA PRO A 364 -6.68 13.42 18.95
C PRO A 364 -6.77 14.44 20.10
N VAL A 365 -7.73 15.36 20.01
CA VAL A 365 -8.09 16.21 21.15
C VAL A 365 -8.65 15.29 22.25
N ALA A 366 -8.15 15.40 23.48
CA ALA A 366 -8.76 14.72 24.62
C ALA A 366 -10.23 15.15 24.71
N ALA A 367 -11.13 14.20 24.88
CA ALA A 367 -12.49 14.54 25.26
C ALA A 367 -12.40 15.36 26.58
N GLN A 368 -12.97 16.54 26.60
CA GLN A 368 -13.18 17.27 27.84
C GLN A 368 -14.26 16.48 28.58
N ASP A 369 -13.87 15.86 29.70
CA ASP A 369 -14.78 15.18 30.64
C ASP A 369 -15.73 16.20 31.29
#